data_ecaf1fd1c0636534d13e5f67fceb6931
#
_entry.id   ecaf1fd1c0636534d13e5f67fceb6931
#
_cell.length_a   1.000
_cell.length_b   1.000
_cell.length_c   1.000
_cell.angle_alpha   90.00
_cell.angle_beta   90.00
_cell.angle_gamma   90.00
#
_symmetry.space_group_name_H-M   'P 1'
#
loop_
_entity.id
_entity.type
_entity.pdbx_description
1 polymer ?
#
loop_
_entity_poly.entity_id
_entity_poly.type
_entity_poly.pdbx_seq_one_letter_code
_entity_poly.pdbx_strand_id
1 'polypeptide(L)'
;GDEEGYAINGTKKVVEYLKKKKEKIDFCLIGEPTNPNKLGEEIKIGRRGSITGYITISGIQGHVAYPNKARNPSTPLIKILNQIKSIKLDNGSKNFQASNLEIVKININNFADNVIPSKASAIFNIRYNDRHTSKSLKSKISKVIKKASKKYKCKYDIKFQETGGVFLCKPNSTVNMIRNIIKKSTGRNTKLTTGGGTSDGRFIKDIAPCIEFGLVNKTIHQVDER
;
A
#
# COMPACT_ATOMS: atom_id res chain seq x y z
N GLY A 1 10.40 -4.57 16.99
CA GLY A 1 9.62 -5.27 15.97
C GLY A 1 10.32 -5.27 14.64
N ASP A 2 9.61 -5.71 13.65
CA ASP A 2 10.07 -5.77 12.25
C ASP A 2 9.13 -4.99 11.31
N GLU A 3 8.61 -3.86 11.81
CA GLU A 3 7.60 -3.03 11.10
C GLU A 3 8.13 -2.52 9.77
N GLU A 4 9.37 -2.07 9.73
CA GLU A 4 10.07 -1.59 8.54
C GLU A 4 10.53 -2.72 7.59
N GLY A 5 10.41 -3.98 8.04
CA GLY A 5 10.74 -5.16 7.25
C GLY A 5 9.51 -5.94 6.80
N TYR A 6 9.56 -7.27 7.00
CA TYR A 6 8.46 -8.16 6.61
C TYR A 6 7.22 -8.07 7.50
N ALA A 7 7.33 -7.44 8.69
CA ALA A 7 6.27 -7.25 9.68
C ALA A 7 5.53 -8.55 10.06
N ILE A 8 6.28 -9.62 10.29
CA ILE A 8 5.76 -10.96 10.60
C ILE A 8 6.04 -11.40 12.04
N ASN A 9 7.05 -10.82 12.69
CA ASN A 9 7.54 -11.23 14.01
C ASN A 9 7.30 -10.20 15.12
N GLY A 10 6.91 -8.97 14.81
CA GLY A 10 6.65 -7.90 15.76
C GLY A 10 5.21 -7.87 16.25
N THR A 11 4.55 -6.73 16.06
CA THR A 11 3.18 -6.44 16.53
C THR A 11 2.16 -7.49 16.09
N LYS A 12 2.32 -8.08 14.90
CA LYS A 12 1.47 -9.19 14.45
C LYS A 12 1.45 -10.35 15.46
N LYS A 13 2.61 -10.76 15.96
CA LYS A 13 2.73 -11.84 16.95
C LYS A 13 2.14 -11.45 18.31
N VAL A 14 2.32 -10.21 18.71
CA VAL A 14 1.70 -9.69 19.93
C VAL A 14 0.18 -9.73 19.83
N VAL A 15 -0.39 -9.30 18.70
CA VAL A 15 -1.84 -9.36 18.46
C VAL A 15 -2.36 -10.80 18.46
N GLU A 16 -1.65 -11.73 17.82
CA GLU A 16 -1.98 -13.16 17.84
C GLU A 16 -1.98 -13.72 19.29
N TYR A 17 -0.99 -13.35 20.09
CA TYR A 17 -0.90 -13.74 21.50
C TYR A 17 -2.06 -13.18 22.32
N LEU A 18 -2.38 -11.88 22.22
CA LEU A 18 -3.47 -11.24 22.93
C LEU A 18 -4.81 -11.87 22.58
N LYS A 19 -5.06 -12.15 21.30
CA LYS A 19 -6.26 -12.88 20.85
C LYS A 19 -6.35 -14.27 21.47
N LYS A 20 -5.24 -15.02 21.53
CA LYS A 20 -5.20 -16.35 22.14
C LYS A 20 -5.50 -16.29 23.64
N LYS A 21 -5.02 -15.27 24.33
CA LYS A 21 -5.27 -15.03 25.76
C LYS A 21 -6.65 -14.42 26.03
N LYS A 22 -7.39 -14.03 24.99
CA LYS A 22 -8.68 -13.30 25.11
C LYS A 22 -8.55 -11.99 25.91
N GLU A 23 -7.36 -11.36 25.85
CA GLU A 23 -7.14 -10.05 26.48
C GLU A 23 -7.94 -8.97 25.77
N LYS A 24 -8.61 -8.15 26.55
CA LYS A 24 -9.36 -6.98 26.03
C LYS A 24 -8.47 -5.76 26.08
N ILE A 25 -8.36 -5.09 24.95
CA ILE A 25 -7.66 -3.82 24.83
C ILE A 25 -8.69 -2.75 24.51
N ASP A 26 -8.83 -1.76 25.38
CA ASP A 26 -9.82 -0.69 25.21
C ASP A 26 -9.36 0.32 24.15
N PHE A 27 -8.04 0.56 24.06
CA PHE A 27 -7.46 1.54 23.14
C PHE A 27 -5.96 1.30 22.95
N CYS A 28 -5.44 1.65 21.78
CA CYS A 28 -4.02 1.60 21.48
C CYS A 28 -3.52 2.95 20.92
N LEU A 29 -2.43 3.44 21.50
CA LEU A 29 -1.67 4.58 20.97
C LEU A 29 -0.36 4.06 20.40
N ILE A 30 -0.14 4.31 19.10
CA ILE A 30 1.04 3.85 18.37
C ILE A 30 2.00 5.02 18.22
N GLY A 31 3.26 4.81 18.56
CA GLY A 31 4.33 5.80 18.46
C GLY A 31 4.88 5.88 17.03
N GLU A 32 4.22 6.61 16.15
CA GLU A 32 4.63 6.84 14.77
C GLU A 32 5.00 8.32 14.56
N PRO A 33 5.98 8.66 13.71
CA PRO A 33 6.30 10.05 13.39
C PRO A 33 5.18 10.66 12.53
N THR A 34 4.20 11.27 13.19
CA THR A 34 2.98 11.76 12.55
C THR A 34 2.99 13.24 12.25
N ASN A 35 3.88 14.00 12.90
CA ASN A 35 3.87 15.46 12.86
C ASN A 35 4.77 15.99 11.73
N PRO A 36 4.23 16.81 10.79
CA PRO A 36 5.01 17.24 9.63
C PRO A 36 6.13 18.24 9.99
N ASN A 37 5.91 19.18 10.90
CA ASN A 37 6.86 20.24 11.21
C ASN A 37 7.13 20.42 12.71
N LYS A 38 6.08 20.36 13.53
CA LYS A 38 6.14 20.60 14.97
C LYS A 38 5.30 19.57 15.71
N LEU A 39 5.77 19.13 16.86
CA LEU A 39 5.03 18.21 17.72
C LEU A 39 3.63 18.79 18.06
N GLY A 40 2.61 17.96 17.94
CA GLY A 40 1.22 18.32 18.23
C GLY A 40 0.39 18.81 17.03
N GLU A 41 0.93 18.77 15.81
CA GLU A 41 0.19 19.18 14.62
C GLU A 41 -0.84 18.14 14.17
N GLU A 42 -0.48 16.84 14.18
CA GLU A 42 -1.33 15.79 13.65
C GLU A 42 -1.37 14.52 14.50
N ILE A 43 -2.57 13.96 14.63
CA ILE A 43 -2.83 12.58 15.03
C ILE A 43 -3.34 11.83 13.80
N LYS A 44 -2.78 10.67 13.51
CA LYS A 44 -3.34 9.77 12.49
C LYS A 44 -4.41 8.90 13.12
N ILE A 45 -5.64 9.09 12.67
CA ILE A 45 -6.79 8.29 13.12
C ILE A 45 -7.12 7.14 12.16
N GLY A 46 -6.33 6.98 11.11
CA GLY A 46 -6.52 5.91 10.13
C GLY A 46 -5.45 5.93 9.05
N ARG A 47 -5.33 4.81 8.36
CA ARG A 47 -4.41 4.65 7.22
C ARG A 47 -5.12 3.96 6.07
N ARG A 48 -4.72 4.30 4.85
CA ARG A 48 -5.16 3.59 3.65
C ARG A 48 -4.55 2.20 3.62
N GLY A 49 -5.28 1.26 2.98
CA GLY A 49 -4.75 -0.07 2.68
C GLY A 49 -3.72 -0.03 1.56
N SER A 50 -2.92 -1.08 1.47
CA SER A 50 -1.86 -1.24 0.48
C SER A 50 -1.86 -2.63 -0.13
N ILE A 51 -1.84 -2.71 -1.47
CA ILE A 51 -1.72 -3.94 -2.25
C ILE A 51 -0.62 -3.74 -3.27
N THR A 52 0.34 -4.66 -3.32
CA THR A 52 1.34 -4.73 -4.38
C THR A 52 0.99 -5.83 -5.36
N GLY A 53 0.97 -5.53 -6.64
CA GLY A 53 0.77 -6.48 -7.73
C GLY A 53 2.08 -6.75 -8.48
N TYR A 54 2.37 -8.02 -8.71
CA TYR A 54 3.54 -8.50 -9.46
C TYR A 54 3.03 -9.18 -10.74
N ILE A 55 3.21 -8.54 -11.88
CA ILE A 55 2.79 -9.09 -13.17
C ILE A 55 3.99 -9.53 -13.99
N THR A 56 3.89 -10.71 -14.61
CA THR A 56 4.86 -11.22 -15.56
C THR A 56 4.15 -11.64 -16.84
N ILE A 57 4.65 -11.21 -17.97
CA ILE A 57 4.20 -11.64 -19.31
C ILE A 57 5.26 -12.58 -19.89
N SER A 58 4.81 -13.74 -20.35
CA SER A 58 5.67 -14.71 -21.04
C SER A 58 5.59 -14.55 -22.55
N GLY A 59 6.73 -14.55 -23.19
CA GLY A 59 6.92 -14.48 -24.64
C GLY A 59 7.70 -15.68 -25.19
N ILE A 60 8.23 -15.52 -26.37
CA ILE A 60 9.19 -16.44 -27.02
C ILE A 60 10.35 -15.59 -27.50
N GLN A 61 11.54 -15.93 -27.01
CA GLN A 61 12.78 -15.25 -27.38
C GLN A 61 13.10 -15.46 -28.87
N GLY A 62 13.68 -14.45 -29.50
CA GLY A 62 14.13 -14.56 -30.88
C GLY A 62 14.86 -13.32 -31.37
N HIS A 63 15.43 -13.39 -32.57
CA HIS A 63 16.13 -12.27 -33.19
C HIS A 63 15.13 -11.22 -33.69
N VAL A 64 15.39 -9.92 -33.44
CA VAL A 64 14.48 -8.82 -33.82
C VAL A 64 14.20 -8.75 -35.33
N ALA A 65 15.13 -9.22 -36.19
CA ALA A 65 14.95 -9.30 -37.62
C ALA A 65 13.92 -10.36 -38.05
N TYR A 66 13.57 -11.30 -37.19
CA TYR A 66 12.63 -12.40 -37.46
C TYR A 66 11.46 -12.41 -36.48
N PRO A 67 10.66 -11.35 -36.39
CA PRO A 67 9.61 -11.21 -35.34
C PRO A 67 8.52 -12.28 -35.42
N ASN A 68 8.32 -12.88 -36.60
CA ASN A 68 7.39 -14.00 -36.81
C ASN A 68 7.82 -15.31 -36.14
N LYS A 69 9.11 -15.46 -35.81
CA LYS A 69 9.66 -16.61 -35.05
C LYS A 69 9.73 -16.38 -33.53
N ALA A 70 9.33 -15.18 -33.09
CA ALA A 70 9.37 -14.77 -31.70
C ALA A 70 8.00 -14.31 -31.20
N ARG A 71 7.88 -14.06 -29.91
CA ARG A 71 6.70 -13.41 -29.31
C ARG A 71 7.14 -12.43 -28.24
N ASN A 72 7.14 -11.14 -28.59
CA ASN A 72 7.61 -10.08 -27.70
C ASN A 72 6.64 -9.87 -26.52
N PRO A 73 7.07 -10.07 -25.25
CA PRO A 73 6.23 -9.85 -24.07
C PRO A 73 6.15 -8.37 -23.65
N SER A 74 7.08 -7.53 -24.12
CA SER A 74 7.17 -6.12 -23.71
C SER A 74 5.97 -5.31 -24.21
N THR A 75 5.57 -5.50 -25.47
CA THR A 75 4.43 -4.79 -26.06
C THR A 75 3.11 -5.04 -25.32
N PRO A 76 2.68 -6.28 -25.05
CA PRO A 76 1.48 -6.52 -24.24
C PRO A 76 1.63 -6.04 -22.80
N LEU A 77 2.82 -6.13 -22.17
CA LEU A 77 3.03 -5.59 -20.84
C LEU A 77 2.74 -4.09 -20.78
N ILE A 78 3.36 -3.29 -21.68
CA ILE A 78 3.15 -1.83 -21.75
C ILE A 78 1.66 -1.50 -21.91
N LYS A 79 0.96 -2.19 -22.81
CA LYS A 79 -0.47 -1.98 -23.05
C LYS A 79 -1.34 -2.35 -21.84
N ILE A 80 -1.01 -3.43 -21.14
CA ILE A 80 -1.68 -3.82 -19.89
C ILE A 80 -1.45 -2.78 -18.79
N LEU A 81 -0.20 -2.35 -18.61
CA LEU A 81 0.14 -1.33 -17.60
C LEU A 81 -0.59 -0.02 -17.85
N ASN A 82 -0.67 0.43 -19.10
CA ASN A 82 -1.44 1.62 -19.46
C ASN A 82 -2.93 1.47 -19.11
N GLN A 83 -3.53 0.31 -19.38
CA GLN A 83 -4.93 0.07 -19.05
C GLN A 83 -5.19 0.04 -17.54
N ILE A 84 -4.32 -0.59 -16.75
CA ILE A 84 -4.51 -0.59 -15.27
C ILE A 84 -4.24 0.79 -14.67
N LYS A 85 -3.28 1.56 -15.21
CA LYS A 85 -2.98 2.92 -14.75
C LYS A 85 -4.13 3.90 -15.04
N SER A 86 -4.84 3.72 -16.13
CA SER A 86 -5.99 4.55 -16.51
C SER A 86 -7.28 4.27 -15.71
N ILE A 87 -7.26 3.26 -14.83
CA ILE A 87 -8.43 2.95 -13.99
C ILE A 87 -8.63 4.04 -12.94
N LYS A 88 -9.70 4.80 -13.05
CA LYS A 88 -10.15 5.66 -11.97
C LYS A 88 -10.75 4.78 -10.87
N LEU A 89 -10.13 4.75 -9.68
CA LEU A 89 -10.58 3.94 -8.56
C LEU A 89 -11.75 4.60 -7.84
N ASP A 90 -11.55 5.84 -7.36
CA ASP A 90 -12.54 6.68 -6.67
C ASP A 90 -12.09 8.15 -6.65
N ASN A 91 -12.86 9.00 -5.98
CA ASN A 91 -12.57 10.43 -5.77
C ASN A 91 -12.24 10.75 -4.29
N GLY A 92 -11.91 9.74 -3.48
CA GLY A 92 -11.77 9.90 -2.04
C GLY A 92 -13.08 9.66 -1.29
N SER A 93 -12.99 9.76 0.04
CA SER A 93 -14.12 9.70 0.95
C SER A 93 -14.10 10.87 1.93
N LYS A 94 -15.05 10.93 2.87
CA LYS A 94 -15.07 11.95 3.93
C LYS A 94 -13.76 11.95 4.75
N ASN A 95 -13.15 10.77 4.93
CA ASN A 95 -12.01 10.60 5.84
C ASN A 95 -10.70 10.34 5.12
N PHE A 96 -10.73 9.98 3.84
CA PHE A 96 -9.55 9.58 3.08
C PHE A 96 -9.45 10.28 1.74
N GLN A 97 -8.23 10.57 1.34
CA GLN A 97 -7.92 10.98 -0.04
C GLN A 97 -8.24 9.85 -1.03
N ALA A 98 -8.27 10.18 -2.32
CA ALA A 98 -8.54 9.22 -3.38
C ALA A 98 -7.54 8.05 -3.37
N SER A 99 -8.03 6.87 -3.75
CA SER A 99 -7.18 5.71 -4.01
C SER A 99 -6.36 5.94 -5.27
N ASN A 100 -5.12 5.47 -5.27
CA ASN A 100 -4.23 5.60 -6.42
C ASN A 100 -3.49 4.29 -6.71
N LEU A 101 -3.13 4.11 -7.97
CA LEU A 101 -2.30 3.02 -8.45
C LEU A 101 -1.06 3.61 -9.11
N GLU A 102 0.13 3.16 -8.68
CA GLU A 102 1.40 3.55 -9.28
C GLU A 102 2.18 2.34 -9.76
N ILE A 103 2.77 2.46 -10.95
CA ILE A 103 3.72 1.48 -11.48
C ILE A 103 5.09 1.84 -10.88
N VAL A 104 5.65 0.93 -10.07
CA VAL A 104 6.88 1.22 -9.31
C VAL A 104 8.12 0.57 -9.92
N LYS A 105 7.93 -0.45 -10.78
CA LYS A 105 9.05 -1.09 -11.46
C LYS A 105 8.59 -1.73 -12.76
N ILE A 106 9.39 -1.59 -13.81
CA ILE A 106 9.29 -2.37 -15.05
C ILE A 106 10.65 -3.01 -15.27
N ASN A 107 10.65 -4.32 -15.52
CA ASN A 107 11.86 -5.09 -15.76
C ASN A 107 11.73 -5.95 -17.01
N ILE A 108 12.62 -5.71 -17.94
CA ILE A 108 12.81 -6.47 -19.18
C ILE A 108 14.27 -6.87 -19.17
N ASN A 109 14.55 -8.05 -18.61
CA ASN A 109 15.91 -8.55 -18.40
C ASN A 109 16.46 -9.05 -19.74
N ASN A 110 17.00 -8.15 -20.56
CA ASN A 110 17.56 -8.42 -21.87
C ASN A 110 18.91 -7.69 -21.99
N PHE A 111 19.98 -8.43 -22.25
CA PHE A 111 21.32 -7.87 -22.36
C PHE A 111 21.74 -7.56 -23.79
N ALA A 112 20.98 -8.07 -24.79
CA ALA A 112 21.27 -7.86 -26.20
C ALA A 112 20.19 -7.00 -26.86
N ASP A 113 20.60 -6.00 -27.59
CA ASP A 113 19.72 -5.03 -28.29
C ASP A 113 19.00 -5.61 -29.50
N ASN A 114 19.53 -6.68 -30.07
CA ASN A 114 18.99 -7.38 -31.25
C ASN A 114 18.17 -8.64 -30.90
N VAL A 115 17.81 -8.86 -29.61
CA VAL A 115 17.06 -10.03 -29.15
C VAL A 115 15.74 -9.62 -28.53
N ILE A 116 14.64 -10.22 -28.98
CA ILE A 116 13.34 -10.14 -28.34
C ILE A 116 13.38 -10.97 -27.06
N PRO A 117 13.00 -10.44 -25.88
CA PRO A 117 13.08 -11.14 -24.60
C PRO A 117 12.04 -12.26 -24.47
N SER A 118 12.29 -13.24 -23.62
CA SER A 118 11.33 -14.31 -23.29
C SER A 118 10.34 -13.92 -22.19
N LYS A 119 10.67 -12.89 -21.38
CA LYS A 119 9.83 -12.41 -20.26
C LYS A 119 9.91 -10.91 -20.10
N ALA A 120 8.81 -10.31 -19.69
CA ALA A 120 8.75 -8.92 -19.23
C ALA A 120 7.88 -8.86 -17.96
N SER A 121 8.29 -8.08 -16.96
CA SER A 121 7.59 -8.00 -15.70
C SER A 121 7.45 -6.58 -15.20
N ALA A 122 6.47 -6.35 -14.32
CA ALA A 122 6.29 -5.08 -13.65
C ALA A 122 5.74 -5.28 -12.24
N ILE A 123 5.99 -4.28 -11.39
CA ILE A 123 5.42 -4.16 -10.06
C ILE A 123 4.61 -2.87 -10.04
N PHE A 124 3.42 -2.93 -9.50
CA PHE A 124 2.59 -1.77 -9.19
C PHE A 124 2.07 -1.83 -7.76
N ASN A 125 1.83 -0.68 -7.15
CA ASN A 125 1.26 -0.58 -5.82
C ASN A 125 -0.05 0.21 -5.87
N ILE A 126 -1.04 -0.23 -5.09
CA ILE A 126 -2.34 0.41 -4.93
C ILE A 126 -2.46 0.85 -3.49
N ARG A 127 -2.64 2.16 -3.27
CA ARG A 127 -3.09 2.71 -1.99
C ARG A 127 -4.58 2.97 -2.07
N TYR A 128 -5.37 2.33 -1.20
CA TYR A 128 -6.83 2.39 -1.29
C TYR A 128 -7.47 2.80 0.03
N ASN A 129 -8.58 3.50 -0.10
CA ASN A 129 -9.39 4.02 1.00
C ASN A 129 -10.55 3.09 1.36
N ASP A 130 -11.43 3.56 2.24
CA ASP A 130 -12.57 2.83 2.80
C ASP A 130 -13.71 2.54 1.82
N ARG A 131 -13.62 3.05 0.56
CA ARG A 131 -14.56 2.68 -0.52
C ARG A 131 -14.23 1.36 -1.18
N HIS A 132 -13.09 0.77 -0.88
CA HIS A 132 -12.61 -0.47 -1.48
C HIS A 132 -12.21 -1.50 -0.43
N THR A 133 -12.26 -2.75 -0.84
CA THR A 133 -11.62 -3.87 -0.15
C THR A 133 -10.48 -4.43 -1.00
N SER A 134 -9.50 -5.06 -0.38
CA SER A 134 -8.44 -5.78 -1.09
C SER A 134 -9.02 -6.75 -2.13
N LYS A 135 -10.06 -7.51 -1.75
CA LYS A 135 -10.74 -8.47 -2.63
C LYS A 135 -11.35 -7.78 -3.86
N SER A 136 -12.05 -6.66 -3.68
CA SER A 136 -12.69 -5.93 -4.79
C SER A 136 -11.67 -5.39 -5.79
N LEU A 137 -10.56 -4.83 -5.31
CA LEU A 137 -9.49 -4.30 -6.15
C LEU A 137 -8.73 -5.39 -6.89
N LYS A 138 -8.34 -6.47 -6.21
CA LYS A 138 -7.71 -7.64 -6.84
C LYS A 138 -8.59 -8.18 -7.97
N SER A 139 -9.90 -8.31 -7.75
CA SER A 139 -10.86 -8.74 -8.78
C SER A 139 -10.92 -7.76 -9.96
N LYS A 140 -11.05 -6.44 -9.67
CA LYS A 140 -11.13 -5.39 -10.69
C LYS A 140 -9.88 -5.39 -11.59
N ILE A 141 -8.70 -5.39 -11.00
CA ILE A 141 -7.43 -5.39 -11.72
C ILE A 141 -7.25 -6.70 -12.52
N SER A 142 -7.51 -7.85 -11.90
CA SER A 142 -7.40 -9.15 -12.59
C SER A 142 -8.34 -9.25 -13.82
N LYS A 143 -9.55 -8.69 -13.75
CA LYS A 143 -10.48 -8.64 -14.89
C LYS A 143 -9.90 -7.83 -16.05
N VAL A 144 -9.28 -6.66 -15.76
CA VAL A 144 -8.65 -5.81 -16.78
C VAL A 144 -7.48 -6.54 -17.42
N ILE A 145 -6.58 -7.13 -16.61
CA ILE A 145 -5.42 -7.89 -17.09
C ILE A 145 -5.89 -9.07 -17.97
N LYS A 146 -6.88 -9.84 -17.51
CA LYS A 146 -7.44 -10.97 -18.27
C LYS A 146 -8.02 -10.55 -19.62
N LYS A 147 -8.78 -9.43 -19.65
CA LYS A 147 -9.33 -8.88 -20.89
C LYS A 147 -8.23 -8.44 -21.86
N ALA A 148 -7.23 -7.73 -21.34
CA ALA A 148 -6.09 -7.26 -22.12
C ALA A 148 -5.23 -8.42 -22.64
N SER A 149 -4.94 -9.43 -21.80
CA SER A 149 -4.15 -10.60 -22.21
C SER A 149 -4.80 -11.39 -23.34
N LYS A 150 -6.13 -11.53 -23.31
CA LYS A 150 -6.89 -12.14 -24.43
C LYS A 150 -6.74 -11.30 -25.73
N LYS A 151 -6.93 -9.97 -25.63
CA LYS A 151 -6.80 -9.05 -26.76
C LYS A 151 -5.40 -9.11 -27.40
N TYR A 152 -4.36 -9.19 -26.57
CA TYR A 152 -2.96 -9.21 -27.03
C TYR A 152 -2.38 -10.62 -27.19
N LYS A 153 -3.21 -11.66 -27.01
CA LYS A 153 -2.84 -13.07 -27.16
C LYS A 153 -1.56 -13.44 -26.38
N CYS A 154 -1.44 -12.96 -25.12
CA CYS A 154 -0.27 -13.20 -24.28
C CYS A 154 -0.61 -14.06 -23.05
N LYS A 155 0.37 -14.85 -22.62
CA LYS A 155 0.32 -15.56 -21.32
C LYS A 155 0.82 -14.62 -20.24
N TYR A 156 0.14 -14.62 -19.07
CA TYR A 156 0.53 -13.80 -17.94
C TYR A 156 0.43 -14.60 -16.63
N ASP A 157 1.22 -14.18 -15.65
CA ASP A 157 1.06 -14.51 -14.24
C ASP A 157 0.87 -13.23 -13.44
N ILE A 158 0.00 -13.25 -12.43
CA ILE A 158 -0.26 -12.11 -11.54
C ILE A 158 -0.35 -12.59 -10.10
N LYS A 159 0.50 -12.02 -9.24
CA LYS A 159 0.47 -12.24 -7.80
C LYS A 159 0.18 -10.93 -7.10
N PHE A 160 -0.57 -11.00 -6.00
CA PHE A 160 -0.87 -9.86 -5.15
C PHE A 160 -0.37 -10.11 -3.74
N GLN A 161 0.32 -9.12 -3.20
CA GLN A 161 0.73 -9.08 -1.79
C GLN A 161 -0.02 -7.93 -1.11
N GLU A 162 -0.77 -8.23 -0.07
CA GLU A 162 -1.44 -7.26 0.77
C GLU A 162 -0.54 -6.92 1.96
N THR A 163 -0.18 -5.65 2.09
CA THR A 163 0.65 -5.19 3.20
C THR A 163 -0.19 -4.80 4.40
N GLY A 164 -1.43 -4.32 4.18
CA GLY A 164 -2.37 -3.97 5.24
C GLY A 164 -3.70 -3.49 4.70
N GLY A 165 -4.77 -3.73 5.46
CA GLY A 165 -6.10 -3.20 5.17
C GLY A 165 -6.28 -1.77 5.66
N VAL A 166 -7.32 -1.10 5.17
CA VAL A 166 -7.76 0.20 5.69
C VAL A 166 -8.15 0.08 7.15
N PHE A 167 -7.79 1.07 7.95
CA PHE A 167 -8.40 1.26 9.26
C PHE A 167 -8.78 2.72 9.50
N LEU A 168 -9.76 2.92 10.35
CA LEU A 168 -10.23 4.23 10.79
C LEU A 168 -10.73 4.14 12.23
N CYS A 169 -10.11 4.87 13.13
CA CYS A 169 -10.61 5.11 14.48
C CYS A 169 -11.50 6.36 14.43
N LYS A 170 -12.80 6.19 14.55
CA LYS A 170 -13.70 7.35 14.65
C LYS A 170 -13.39 8.14 15.93
N PRO A 171 -13.41 9.47 15.88
CA PRO A 171 -13.23 10.31 17.07
C PRO A 171 -14.18 9.87 18.20
N ASN A 172 -13.63 9.65 19.38
CA ASN A 172 -14.33 9.25 20.59
C ASN A 172 -13.79 10.02 21.81
N SER A 173 -14.27 9.72 23.01
CA SER A 173 -13.83 10.38 24.25
C SER A 173 -12.33 10.27 24.47
N THR A 174 -11.73 9.10 24.23
CA THR A 174 -10.28 8.85 24.38
C THR A 174 -9.47 9.68 23.40
N VAL A 175 -9.86 9.73 22.13
CA VAL A 175 -9.19 10.57 21.11
C VAL A 175 -9.27 12.05 21.51
N ASN A 176 -10.42 12.51 21.99
CA ASN A 176 -10.59 13.90 22.43
C ASN A 176 -9.75 14.20 23.68
N MET A 177 -9.67 13.27 24.64
CA MET A 177 -8.80 13.38 25.82
C MET A 177 -7.33 13.54 25.39
N ILE A 178 -6.84 12.69 24.49
CA ILE A 178 -5.46 12.77 23.99
C ILE A 178 -5.21 14.10 23.29
N ARG A 179 -6.13 14.58 22.43
CA ARG A 179 -6.03 15.91 21.82
C ARG A 179 -5.91 17.04 22.84
N ASN A 180 -6.70 16.98 23.91
CA ASN A 180 -6.66 17.98 24.98
C ASN A 180 -5.32 17.95 25.73
N ILE A 181 -4.77 16.77 26.01
CA ILE A 181 -3.45 16.62 26.61
C ILE A 181 -2.37 17.23 25.70
N ILE A 182 -2.38 16.90 24.42
CA ILE A 182 -1.44 17.47 23.43
C ILE A 182 -1.58 18.99 23.37
N LYS A 183 -2.81 19.51 23.34
CA LYS A 183 -3.04 20.95 23.35
C LYS A 183 -2.47 21.63 24.60
N LYS A 184 -2.68 21.04 25.78
CA LYS A 184 -2.10 21.56 27.04
C LYS A 184 -0.58 21.58 27.01
N SER A 185 0.06 20.52 26.47
CA SER A 185 1.52 20.38 26.43
C SER A 185 2.20 21.21 25.34
N THR A 186 1.55 21.40 24.19
CA THR A 186 2.16 22.03 23.01
C THR A 186 1.55 23.38 22.59
N GLY A 187 0.42 23.75 23.19
CA GLY A 187 -0.39 24.91 22.79
C GLY A 187 -1.15 24.75 21.48
N ARG A 188 -1.08 23.57 20.80
CA ARG A 188 -1.59 23.36 19.41
C ARG A 188 -2.93 22.66 19.41
N ASN A 189 -3.78 23.07 18.46
CA ASN A 189 -5.01 22.36 18.12
C ASN A 189 -4.67 21.25 17.10
N THR A 190 -4.51 20.05 17.57
CA THR A 190 -4.11 18.88 16.76
C THR A 190 -5.17 18.51 15.72
N LYS A 191 -4.76 18.36 14.46
CA LYS A 191 -5.60 17.86 13.37
C LYS A 191 -5.71 16.34 13.42
N LEU A 192 -6.89 15.80 13.10
CA LEU A 192 -7.09 14.37 12.90
C LEU A 192 -6.98 14.06 11.41
N THR A 193 -6.07 13.18 11.03
CA THR A 193 -5.75 12.91 9.62
C THR A 193 -5.62 11.41 9.35
N THR A 194 -5.59 11.03 8.06
CA THR A 194 -5.51 9.63 7.59
C THR A 194 -4.44 9.42 6.52
N GLY A 195 -3.58 10.42 6.32
CA GLY A 195 -2.50 10.36 5.33
C GLY A 195 -1.29 9.54 5.77
N GLY A 196 -0.40 9.25 4.83
CA GLY A 196 0.88 8.57 5.07
C GLY A 196 0.91 7.10 4.65
N GLY A 197 1.99 6.42 5.04
CA GLY A 197 2.25 5.01 4.74
C GLY A 197 1.38 4.03 5.53
N THR A 198 1.74 2.77 5.55
CA THR A 198 1.19 1.76 6.46
C THR A 198 1.92 1.81 7.79
N SER A 199 1.29 1.31 8.84
CA SER A 199 1.84 1.19 10.18
C SER A 199 1.34 -0.08 10.87
N ASP A 200 1.78 -0.34 12.07
CA ASP A 200 1.31 -1.46 12.90
C ASP A 200 -0.18 -1.36 13.27
N GLY A 201 -0.81 -0.19 13.11
CA GLY A 201 -2.26 -0.03 13.21
C GLY A 201 -3.06 -1.00 12.34
N ARG A 202 -2.47 -1.48 11.23
CA ARG A 202 -3.05 -2.52 10.37
C ARG A 202 -3.32 -3.85 11.07
N PHE A 203 -2.57 -4.17 12.14
CA PHE A 203 -2.76 -5.38 12.94
C PHE A 203 -3.64 -5.14 14.16
N ILE A 204 -3.48 -3.94 14.77
CA ILE A 204 -4.17 -3.55 16.01
C ILE A 204 -5.67 -3.32 15.78
N LYS A 205 -6.06 -2.79 14.63
CA LYS A 205 -7.45 -2.44 14.27
C LYS A 205 -8.48 -3.56 14.50
N ASP A 206 -8.02 -4.82 14.51
CA ASP A 206 -8.89 -5.99 14.66
C ASP A 206 -9.11 -6.38 16.13
N ILE A 207 -8.42 -5.73 17.07
CA ILE A 207 -8.54 -6.01 18.53
C ILE A 207 -8.87 -4.76 19.36
N ALA A 208 -8.52 -3.56 18.88
CA ALA A 208 -8.77 -2.31 19.61
C ALA A 208 -8.89 -1.12 18.65
N PRO A 209 -9.64 -0.06 19.03
CA PRO A 209 -9.49 1.25 18.42
C PRO A 209 -8.05 1.73 18.57
N CYS A 210 -7.45 2.27 17.50
CA CYS A 210 -6.09 2.75 17.56
C CYS A 210 -5.91 4.08 16.82
N ILE A 211 -4.99 4.89 17.33
CA ILE A 211 -4.49 6.11 16.69
C ILE A 211 -2.96 6.12 16.73
N GLU A 212 -2.38 6.98 15.95
CA GLU A 212 -0.94 7.13 15.89
C GLU A 212 -0.55 8.58 16.20
N PHE A 213 0.46 8.73 17.05
CA PHE A 213 1.03 10.03 17.39
C PHE A 213 2.46 9.85 17.86
N GLY A 214 3.36 10.69 17.41
CA GLY A 214 4.76 10.66 17.81
C GLY A 214 5.56 11.84 17.26
N LEU A 215 6.80 11.60 16.89
CA LEU A 215 7.77 12.62 16.55
C LEU A 215 7.44 13.40 15.27
N VAL A 216 8.27 14.38 14.98
CA VAL A 216 8.25 15.11 13.70
C VAL A 216 8.88 14.23 12.62
N ASN A 217 8.29 14.20 11.42
CA ASN A 217 8.69 13.27 10.34
C ASN A 217 9.60 13.90 9.27
N LYS A 218 10.24 15.04 9.55
CA LYS A 218 11.09 15.73 8.57
C LYS A 218 12.29 14.91 8.12
N THR A 219 12.84 14.10 9.01
CA THR A 219 14.04 13.30 8.77
C THR A 219 13.77 11.81 8.68
N ILE A 220 12.49 11.42 8.50
CA ILE A 220 12.10 10.01 8.40
C ILE A 220 12.89 9.27 7.31
N HIS A 221 13.48 8.13 7.67
CA HIS A 221 14.36 7.31 6.82
C HIS A 221 15.66 8.00 6.36
N GLN A 222 16.03 9.13 6.96
CA GLN A 222 17.35 9.74 6.75
C GLN A 222 18.37 9.16 7.74
N VAL A 223 19.68 9.30 7.42
CA VAL A 223 20.77 8.82 8.28
C VAL A 223 20.71 9.47 9.67
N ASP A 224 20.33 10.74 9.74
CA ASP A 224 20.16 11.54 10.96
C ASP A 224 18.67 11.67 11.33
N GLU A 225 17.93 10.58 11.37
CA GLU A 225 16.52 10.62 11.75
C GLU A 225 16.33 11.09 13.20
N ARG A 226 15.55 12.21 13.37
CA ARG A 226 15.30 12.86 14.67
C ARG A 226 14.01 13.70 14.66
#